data_4ac370b0b66d173f1fd39bf7008a3b0b
#
_entry.id   4ac370b0b66d173f1fd39bf7008a3b0b
#
_cell.length_a   1.000
_cell.length_b   1.000
_cell.length_c   1.000
_cell.angle_alpha   90.00
_cell.angle_beta   90.00
_cell.angle_gamma   90.00
#
_symmetry.space_group_name_H-M   'P 1'
#
loop_
_entity.id
_entity.type
_entity.pdbx_description
1 polymer ?
#
loop_
_entity_poly.entity_id
_entity_poly.type
_entity_poly.pdbx_seq_one_letter_code
_entity_poly.pdbx_strand_id
1 'polypeptide(L)'
;MNFIKSGLKPGLWFVGVPIGTARDITLRALDVLASAEVLAAEDSRSLRKLMDIHGVPLDGRRIDVLHDHSKAEAVARLVDKARSASVAYASEAGMPGIADPGFELARAAHGAGVPVTCAPGPSAAVTALAVAGLPTDAFHFAGFLPNARQARKKALTALRDVPATLVFY
;
A
#
# COMPACT_ATOMS: atom_id res chain seq x y z
N MET A 1 -0.84 -18.50 -16.90
CA MET A 1 -0.68 -17.82 -15.61
C MET A 1 -0.13 -16.43 -15.89
N ASN A 2 -0.60 -15.40 -15.19
CA ASN A 2 -0.19 -14.01 -15.44
C ASN A 2 0.92 -13.54 -14.49
N PHE A 3 1.68 -14.45 -13.90
CA PHE A 3 2.79 -14.13 -13.00
C PHE A 3 4.00 -15.05 -13.25
N ILE A 4 5.17 -14.55 -12.88
CA ILE A 4 6.44 -15.27 -12.94
C ILE A 4 6.97 -15.39 -11.50
N LYS A 5 7.31 -16.60 -11.07
CA LYS A 5 8.04 -16.81 -9.81
C LYS A 5 9.53 -16.58 -10.04
N SER A 6 10.12 -15.71 -9.24
CA SER A 6 11.56 -15.42 -9.24
C SER A 6 12.08 -15.25 -7.83
N GLY A 7 13.36 -15.49 -7.58
CA GLY A 7 13.96 -15.19 -6.28
C GLY A 7 13.93 -13.68 -6.00
N LEU A 8 13.26 -13.26 -4.92
CA LEU A 8 13.30 -11.89 -4.43
C LEU A 8 14.43 -11.73 -3.42
N LYS A 9 15.10 -10.58 -3.44
CA LYS A 9 16.06 -10.24 -2.39
C LYS A 9 15.35 -10.02 -1.06
N PRO A 10 16.00 -10.37 0.08
CA PRO A 10 15.49 -10.00 1.39
C PRO A 10 15.19 -8.51 1.49
N GLY A 11 14.13 -8.18 2.21
CA GLY A 11 13.66 -6.81 2.36
C GLY A 11 12.14 -6.72 2.41
N LEU A 12 11.65 -5.50 2.58
CA LEU A 12 10.24 -5.17 2.58
C LEU A 12 9.81 -4.75 1.15
N TRP A 13 8.78 -5.40 0.63
CA TRP A 13 8.22 -5.18 -0.69
C TRP A 13 6.78 -4.67 -0.55
N PHE A 14 6.56 -3.38 -0.72
CA PHE A 14 5.21 -2.82 -0.80
C PHE A 14 4.58 -3.19 -2.13
N VAL A 15 3.34 -3.67 -2.08
CA VAL A 15 2.62 -4.14 -3.26
C VAL A 15 1.39 -3.27 -3.49
N GLY A 16 1.39 -2.52 -4.60
CA GLY A 16 0.21 -1.79 -5.04
C GLY A 16 -0.88 -2.75 -5.51
N VAL A 17 -2.08 -2.60 -4.97
CA VAL A 17 -3.24 -3.44 -5.26
C VAL A 17 -4.34 -2.63 -5.95
N PRO A 18 -5.33 -3.28 -6.56
CA PRO A 18 -6.45 -2.58 -7.24
C PRO A 18 -7.22 -1.65 -6.32
N ILE A 19 -7.77 -0.57 -6.90
CA ILE A 19 -8.62 0.41 -6.21
C ILE A 19 -10.12 0.24 -6.53
N GLY A 20 -10.49 -0.86 -7.15
CA GLY A 20 -11.87 -1.19 -7.54
C GLY A 20 -11.92 -2.53 -8.25
N THR A 21 -11.52 -2.58 -9.51
CA THR A 21 -11.52 -3.82 -10.27
C THR A 21 -10.23 -4.61 -10.11
N ALA A 22 -10.32 -5.90 -9.81
CA ALA A 22 -9.18 -6.80 -9.62
C ALA A 22 -8.21 -6.83 -10.83
N ARG A 23 -8.70 -6.49 -12.03
CA ARG A 23 -7.89 -6.47 -13.25
C ARG A 23 -6.88 -5.33 -13.34
N ASP A 24 -6.98 -4.32 -12.46
CA ASP A 24 -6.03 -3.20 -12.41
C ASP A 24 -4.74 -3.54 -11.66
N ILE A 25 -4.58 -4.79 -11.23
CA ILE A 25 -3.31 -5.24 -10.64
C ILE A 25 -2.21 -5.27 -11.70
N THR A 26 -1.01 -4.88 -11.33
CA THR A 26 0.14 -5.00 -12.24
C THR A 26 0.69 -6.42 -12.26
N LEU A 27 1.27 -6.84 -13.39
CA LEU A 27 1.95 -8.14 -13.49
C LEU A 27 3.07 -8.25 -12.46
N ARG A 28 3.82 -7.17 -12.23
CA ARG A 28 4.88 -7.13 -11.22
C ARG A 28 4.36 -7.31 -9.80
N ALA A 29 3.19 -6.78 -9.47
CA ALA A 29 2.54 -7.04 -8.18
C ALA A 29 2.22 -8.53 -8.01
N LEU A 30 1.69 -9.18 -9.05
CA LEU A 30 1.45 -10.63 -9.05
C LEU A 30 2.75 -11.43 -8.91
N ASP A 31 3.83 -11.03 -9.60
CA ASP A 31 5.14 -11.67 -9.49
C ASP A 31 5.68 -11.59 -8.06
N VAL A 32 5.57 -10.42 -7.41
CA VAL A 32 6.00 -10.24 -6.02
C VAL A 32 5.17 -11.09 -5.07
N LEU A 33 3.83 -11.08 -5.20
CA LEU A 33 2.93 -11.89 -4.37
C LEU A 33 3.17 -13.39 -4.53
N ALA A 34 3.50 -13.84 -5.75
CA ALA A 34 3.81 -15.22 -6.02
C ALA A 34 5.18 -15.66 -5.47
N SER A 35 6.14 -14.74 -5.39
CA SER A 35 7.56 -15.01 -5.12
C SER A 35 8.00 -14.74 -3.68
N ALA A 36 7.32 -13.82 -2.97
CA ALA A 36 7.70 -13.43 -1.61
C ALA A 36 7.61 -14.62 -0.65
N GLU A 37 8.60 -14.74 0.24
CA GLU A 37 8.65 -15.82 1.24
C GLU A 37 7.63 -15.60 2.36
N VAL A 38 7.36 -14.33 2.68
CA VAL A 38 6.39 -13.92 3.70
C VAL A 38 5.37 -12.98 3.07
N LEU A 39 4.10 -13.22 3.36
CA LEU A 39 3.00 -12.35 2.97
C LEU A 39 2.45 -11.64 4.21
N ALA A 40 2.20 -10.33 4.08
CA ALA A 40 1.54 -9.54 5.09
C ALA A 40 0.50 -8.62 4.43
N ALA A 41 -0.59 -8.34 5.12
CA ALA A 41 -1.64 -7.49 4.60
C ALA A 41 -2.39 -6.77 5.72
N GLU A 42 -3.07 -5.69 5.36
CA GLU A 42 -4.03 -5.01 6.24
C GLU A 42 -5.22 -5.94 6.56
N ASP A 43 -5.85 -6.54 5.54
CA ASP A 43 -6.82 -7.63 5.68
C ASP A 43 -6.37 -8.85 4.87
N SER A 44 -6.11 -9.94 5.59
CA SER A 44 -5.68 -11.21 4.99
C SER A 44 -6.72 -11.84 4.05
N ARG A 45 -8.01 -11.56 4.27
CA ARG A 45 -9.11 -12.09 3.43
C ARG A 45 -9.13 -11.38 2.09
N SER A 46 -8.96 -10.05 2.08
CA SER A 46 -8.91 -9.23 0.87
C SER A 46 -7.73 -9.64 0.00
N LEU A 47 -6.53 -9.76 0.58
CA LEU A 47 -5.35 -10.21 -0.17
C LEU A 47 -5.51 -11.65 -0.69
N ARG A 48 -6.01 -12.57 0.14
CA ARG A 48 -6.26 -13.96 -0.30
C ARG A 48 -7.22 -13.99 -1.49
N LYS A 49 -8.35 -13.28 -1.42
CA LYS A 49 -9.32 -13.20 -2.52
C LYS A 49 -8.69 -12.65 -3.80
N LEU A 50 -7.86 -11.61 -3.70
CA LEU A 50 -7.15 -11.05 -4.85
C LEU A 50 -6.19 -12.08 -5.47
N MET A 51 -5.42 -12.78 -4.65
CA MET A 51 -4.51 -13.84 -5.10
C MET A 51 -5.28 -14.97 -5.79
N ASP A 52 -6.40 -15.41 -5.22
CA ASP A 52 -7.26 -16.47 -5.77
C ASP A 52 -7.84 -16.07 -7.15
N ILE A 53 -8.31 -14.81 -7.32
CA ILE A 53 -8.81 -14.29 -8.59
C ILE A 53 -7.75 -14.40 -9.70
N HIS A 54 -6.49 -14.18 -9.37
CA HIS A 54 -5.38 -14.21 -10.33
C HIS A 54 -4.64 -15.54 -10.38
N GLY A 55 -5.11 -16.55 -9.65
CA GLY A 55 -4.50 -17.88 -9.60
C GLY A 55 -3.11 -17.91 -8.96
N VAL A 56 -2.80 -16.92 -8.10
CA VAL A 56 -1.54 -16.87 -7.32
C VAL A 56 -1.66 -17.76 -6.09
N PRO A 57 -0.95 -18.88 -6.00
CA PRO A 57 -1.12 -19.81 -4.88
C PRO A 57 -0.45 -19.30 -3.61
N LEU A 58 -1.02 -19.66 -2.47
CA LEU A 58 -0.39 -19.40 -1.17
C LEU A 58 0.84 -20.29 -0.92
N ASP A 59 0.88 -21.48 -1.50
CA ASP A 59 1.96 -22.48 -1.34
C ASP A 59 2.29 -22.75 0.13
N GLY A 60 1.27 -22.89 0.96
CA GLY A 60 1.43 -23.12 2.41
C GLY A 60 1.80 -21.86 3.23
N ARG A 61 2.05 -20.72 2.60
CA ARG A 61 2.32 -19.45 3.30
C ARG A 61 1.08 -18.97 4.04
N ARG A 62 1.31 -18.37 5.21
CA ARG A 62 0.27 -17.61 5.93
C ARG A 62 0.39 -16.15 5.59
N ILE A 63 -0.71 -15.41 5.68
CA ILE A 63 -0.73 -13.96 5.55
C ILE A 63 -0.74 -13.37 6.95
N ASP A 64 0.33 -12.69 7.34
CA ASP A 64 0.41 -11.93 8.59
C ASP A 64 -0.48 -10.68 8.48
N VAL A 65 -1.23 -10.37 9.53
CA VAL A 65 -2.10 -9.19 9.54
C VAL A 65 -1.39 -8.01 10.19
N LEU A 66 -1.37 -6.87 9.51
CA LEU A 66 -0.83 -5.61 10.02
C LEU A 66 -1.73 -4.45 9.55
N HIS A 67 -2.44 -3.82 10.49
CA HIS A 67 -3.31 -2.66 10.28
C HIS A 67 -2.88 -1.51 11.23
N ASP A 68 -3.44 -0.31 11.09
CA ASP A 68 -3.06 0.89 11.86
C ASP A 68 -3.12 0.71 13.38
N HIS A 69 -4.01 -0.17 13.86
CA HIS A 69 -4.11 -0.48 15.30
C HIS A 69 -3.23 -1.66 15.74
N SER A 70 -2.38 -2.16 14.85
CA SER A 70 -1.45 -3.25 15.22
C SER A 70 -0.40 -2.73 16.20
N LYS A 71 -0.04 -3.59 17.16
CA LYS A 71 0.97 -3.26 18.16
C LYS A 71 2.36 -3.11 17.51
N ALA A 72 3.22 -2.30 18.11
CA ALA A 72 4.59 -2.09 17.67
C ALA A 72 5.39 -3.41 17.51
N GLU A 73 5.07 -4.43 18.32
CA GLU A 73 5.70 -5.75 18.21
C GLU A 73 5.36 -6.48 16.90
N ALA A 74 4.19 -6.22 16.31
CA ALA A 74 3.83 -6.80 15.02
C ALA A 74 4.66 -6.18 13.89
N VAL A 75 4.86 -4.87 13.93
CA VAL A 75 5.77 -4.15 13.02
C VAL A 75 7.19 -4.68 13.17
N ALA A 76 7.71 -4.75 14.41
CA ALA A 76 9.06 -5.24 14.69
C ALA A 76 9.29 -6.67 14.17
N ARG A 77 8.32 -7.57 14.34
CA ARG A 77 8.41 -8.95 13.82
C ARG A 77 8.50 -9.00 12.28
N LEU A 78 7.73 -8.18 11.58
CA LEU A 78 7.80 -8.14 10.11
C LEU A 78 9.14 -7.56 9.62
N VAL A 79 9.63 -6.50 10.28
CA VAL A 79 10.95 -5.92 9.98
C VAL A 79 12.06 -6.94 10.23
N ASP A 80 11.99 -7.70 11.32
CA ASP A 80 12.98 -8.74 11.62
C ASP A 80 12.97 -9.86 10.57
N LYS A 81 11.80 -10.33 10.15
CA LYS A 81 11.66 -11.28 9.04
C LYS A 81 12.28 -10.73 7.75
N ALA A 82 12.08 -9.44 7.47
CA ALA A 82 12.58 -8.80 6.26
C ALA A 82 14.12 -8.66 6.20
N ARG A 83 14.84 -8.89 7.31
CA ARG A 83 16.32 -8.92 7.32
C ARG A 83 16.88 -10.09 6.52
N SER A 84 16.20 -11.22 6.51
CA SER A 84 16.68 -12.46 5.91
C SER A 84 15.74 -13.06 4.85
N ALA A 85 14.52 -12.54 4.73
CA ALA A 85 13.51 -13.03 3.81
C ALA A 85 12.85 -11.87 3.04
N SER A 86 12.23 -12.19 1.90
CA SER A 86 11.39 -11.25 1.16
C SER A 86 9.99 -11.19 1.79
N VAL A 87 9.60 -10.02 2.30
CA VAL A 87 8.30 -9.75 2.93
C VAL A 87 7.47 -8.87 2.00
N ALA A 88 6.40 -9.39 1.43
CA ALA A 88 5.44 -8.60 0.66
C ALA A 88 4.32 -8.07 1.58
N TYR A 89 4.06 -6.77 1.53
CA TYR A 89 2.98 -6.12 2.28
C TYR A 89 2.02 -5.40 1.34
N ALA A 90 0.71 -5.64 1.51
CA ALA A 90 -0.37 -5.01 0.74
C ALA A 90 -1.41 -4.38 1.68
N SER A 91 -1.90 -3.18 1.35
CA SER A 91 -3.11 -2.58 1.94
C SER A 91 -4.38 -3.18 1.33
N GLU A 92 -5.55 -2.72 1.74
CA GLU A 92 -6.82 -3.18 1.15
C GLU A 92 -7.02 -2.67 -0.28
N ALA A 93 -6.53 -1.45 -0.58
CA ALA A 93 -6.64 -0.83 -1.90
C ALA A 93 -5.49 0.14 -2.15
N GLY A 94 -5.03 0.26 -3.40
CA GLY A 94 -4.01 1.25 -3.79
C GLY A 94 -2.60 0.93 -3.31
N MET A 95 -1.85 1.98 -2.97
CA MET A 95 -0.46 1.88 -2.52
C MET A 95 -0.37 1.92 -1.00
N PRO A 96 0.24 0.91 -0.35
CA PRO A 96 0.44 0.92 1.09
C PRO A 96 1.17 2.18 1.58
N GLY A 97 0.75 2.71 2.73
CA GLY A 97 1.34 3.89 3.36
C GLY A 97 0.86 5.24 2.81
N ILE A 98 -0.03 5.26 1.81
CA ILE A 98 -0.61 6.49 1.24
C ILE A 98 -2.07 6.63 1.68
N ALA A 99 -2.31 7.31 2.80
CA ALA A 99 -3.58 7.35 3.53
C ALA A 99 -4.11 5.95 3.92
N ASP A 100 -3.20 5.02 4.05
CA ASP A 100 -3.39 3.60 4.37
C ASP A 100 -2.31 3.14 5.36
N PRO A 101 -2.52 2.01 6.06
CA PRO A 101 -1.49 1.40 6.89
C PRO A 101 -0.21 1.11 6.10
N GLY A 102 0.94 1.20 6.78
CA GLY A 102 2.24 0.88 6.18
C GLY A 102 3.34 1.91 6.46
N PHE A 103 2.97 3.15 6.79
CA PHE A 103 3.95 4.19 7.12
C PHE A 103 4.90 3.76 8.24
N GLU A 104 4.34 3.26 9.37
CA GLU A 104 5.13 2.80 10.52
C GLU A 104 6.04 1.61 10.15
N LEU A 105 5.55 0.71 9.30
CA LEU A 105 6.33 -0.43 8.81
C LEU A 105 7.53 0.03 7.97
N ALA A 106 7.31 0.96 7.03
CA ALA A 106 8.39 1.52 6.21
C ALA A 106 9.42 2.27 7.08
N ARG A 107 8.92 3.11 8.01
CA ARG A 107 9.77 3.87 8.94
C ARG A 107 10.63 2.96 9.79
N ALA A 108 10.05 1.91 10.36
CA ALA A 108 10.78 0.94 11.16
C ALA A 108 11.80 0.14 10.35
N ALA A 109 11.46 -0.25 9.11
CA ALA A 109 12.38 -0.94 8.22
C ALA A 109 13.59 -0.06 7.87
N HIS A 110 13.36 1.21 7.51
CA HIS A 110 14.45 2.16 7.25
C HIS A 110 15.33 2.37 8.49
N GLY A 111 14.72 2.56 9.67
CA GLY A 111 15.45 2.69 10.94
C GLY A 111 16.28 1.45 11.31
N ALA A 112 15.90 0.28 10.82
CA ALA A 112 16.59 -0.99 11.02
C ALA A 112 17.61 -1.33 9.90
N GLY A 113 17.78 -0.47 8.89
CA GLY A 113 18.64 -0.72 7.74
C GLY A 113 18.12 -1.83 6.81
N VAL A 114 16.83 -2.16 6.88
CA VAL A 114 16.19 -3.14 6.00
C VAL A 114 15.82 -2.48 4.68
N PRO A 115 16.20 -3.06 3.52
CA PRO A 115 15.82 -2.53 2.22
C PRO A 115 14.29 -2.45 2.05
N VAL A 116 13.80 -1.31 1.58
CA VAL A 116 12.38 -1.10 1.26
C VAL A 116 12.25 -0.80 -0.22
N THR A 117 11.39 -1.52 -0.90
CA THR A 117 11.07 -1.32 -2.32
C THR A 117 9.59 -1.50 -2.58
N CYS A 118 9.13 -1.29 -3.81
CA CYS A 118 7.73 -1.53 -4.14
C CYS A 118 7.53 -2.14 -5.53
N ALA A 119 6.43 -2.87 -5.69
CA ALA A 119 5.77 -3.09 -6.95
C ALA A 119 4.70 -2.00 -7.10
N PRO A 120 4.93 -0.97 -7.94
CA PRO A 120 3.99 0.14 -8.06
C PRO A 120 2.65 -0.32 -8.61
N GLY A 121 1.59 0.37 -8.23
CA GLY A 121 0.23 0.02 -8.61
C GLY A 121 -0.71 1.22 -8.65
N PRO A 122 -2.02 0.98 -8.76
CA PRO A 122 -3.04 2.02 -8.80
C PRO A 122 -2.99 2.96 -7.59
N SER A 123 -3.34 4.22 -7.84
CA SER A 123 -3.51 5.24 -6.81
C SER A 123 -4.75 6.07 -7.12
N ALA A 124 -5.72 6.10 -6.21
CA ALA A 124 -6.97 6.84 -6.41
C ALA A 124 -6.71 8.34 -6.56
N ALA A 125 -5.77 8.91 -5.81
CA ALA A 125 -5.43 10.33 -5.90
C ALA A 125 -4.91 10.70 -7.29
N VAL A 126 -3.95 9.94 -7.83
CA VAL A 126 -3.37 10.19 -9.16
C VAL A 126 -4.38 9.87 -10.27
N THR A 127 -5.19 8.82 -10.11
CA THR A 127 -6.23 8.47 -11.08
C THR A 127 -7.30 9.57 -11.15
N ALA A 128 -7.74 10.10 -10.02
CA ALA A 128 -8.69 11.21 -9.97
C ALA A 128 -8.12 12.46 -10.66
N LEU A 129 -6.87 12.82 -10.40
CA LEU A 129 -6.20 13.95 -11.06
C LEU A 129 -6.16 13.78 -12.58
N ALA A 130 -5.84 12.58 -13.06
CA ALA A 130 -5.71 12.29 -14.49
C ALA A 130 -7.02 12.54 -15.27
N VAL A 131 -8.19 12.39 -14.62
CA VAL A 131 -9.51 12.55 -15.24
C VAL A 131 -10.23 13.83 -14.83
N ALA A 132 -9.68 14.61 -13.90
CA ALA A 132 -10.35 15.80 -13.33
C ALA A 132 -10.40 16.99 -14.30
N GLY A 133 -9.54 17.06 -15.31
CA GLY A 133 -9.45 18.24 -16.18
C GLY A 133 -8.93 19.51 -15.46
N LEU A 134 -8.25 19.34 -14.33
CA LEU A 134 -7.63 20.41 -13.55
C LEU A 134 -6.10 20.42 -13.78
N PRO A 135 -5.41 21.54 -13.50
CA PRO A 135 -3.94 21.57 -13.54
C PRO A 135 -3.33 20.52 -12.62
N THR A 136 -2.35 19.77 -13.12
CA THR A 136 -1.72 18.64 -12.39
C THR A 136 -0.22 18.81 -12.18
N ASP A 137 0.36 19.89 -12.65
CA ASP A 137 1.77 20.28 -12.49
C ASP A 137 2.14 20.50 -11.01
N ALA A 138 1.17 20.97 -10.20
CA ALA A 138 1.25 21.04 -8.76
C ALA A 138 -0.06 20.55 -8.13
N PHE A 139 0.02 19.60 -7.23
CA PHE A 139 -1.13 19.15 -6.46
C PHE A 139 -0.76 18.90 -4.99
N HIS A 140 -1.73 19.06 -4.11
CA HIS A 140 -1.60 18.81 -2.68
C HIS A 140 -2.58 17.72 -2.27
N PHE A 141 -2.07 16.55 -1.89
CA PHE A 141 -2.86 15.47 -1.33
C PHE A 141 -2.99 15.66 0.18
N ALA A 142 -4.18 15.98 0.64
CA ALA A 142 -4.48 16.28 2.04
C ALA A 142 -5.05 15.08 2.83
N GLY A 143 -5.21 13.92 2.17
CA GLY A 143 -5.78 12.74 2.80
C GLY A 143 -7.25 12.91 3.18
N PHE A 144 -7.66 12.27 4.29
CA PHE A 144 -9.04 12.34 4.77
C PHE A 144 -9.33 13.65 5.50
N LEU A 145 -10.46 14.25 5.15
CA LEU A 145 -10.97 15.40 5.89
C LEU A 145 -11.60 14.96 7.23
N PRO A 146 -11.52 15.78 8.29
CA PRO A 146 -12.18 15.49 9.56
C PRO A 146 -13.69 15.29 9.41
N ASN A 147 -14.26 14.29 10.12
CA ASN A 147 -15.71 14.02 10.10
C ASN A 147 -16.53 15.16 10.73
N ALA A 148 -16.00 15.79 11.80
CA ALA A 148 -16.68 16.88 12.46
C ALA A 148 -16.74 18.12 11.57
N ARG A 149 -17.95 18.68 11.36
CA ARG A 149 -18.21 19.83 10.47
C ARG A 149 -17.28 21.01 10.70
N GLN A 150 -17.07 21.42 11.95
CA GLN A 150 -16.24 22.58 12.29
C GLN A 150 -14.75 22.32 12.00
N ALA A 151 -14.25 21.13 12.36
CA ALA A 151 -12.88 20.72 12.08
C ALA A 151 -12.63 20.65 10.56
N ARG A 152 -13.57 20.06 9.78
CA ARG A 152 -13.50 20.01 8.32
C ARG A 152 -13.47 21.39 7.69
N LYS A 153 -14.33 22.32 8.18
CA LYS A 153 -14.34 23.70 7.71
C LYS A 153 -13.00 24.41 7.97
N LYS A 154 -12.43 24.22 9.16
CA LYS A 154 -11.11 24.75 9.53
C LYS A 154 -10.01 24.20 8.63
N ALA A 155 -9.99 22.87 8.40
CA ALA A 155 -9.02 22.21 7.51
C ALA A 155 -9.10 22.75 6.07
N LEU A 156 -10.30 22.86 5.50
CA LEU A 156 -10.50 23.41 4.15
C LEU A 156 -10.09 24.90 4.08
N THR A 157 -10.41 25.70 5.11
CA THR A 157 -10.01 27.10 5.13
C THR A 157 -8.48 27.25 5.16
N ALA A 158 -7.77 26.39 5.88
CA ALA A 158 -6.30 26.41 5.94
C ALA A 158 -5.64 26.08 4.60
N LEU A 159 -6.32 25.33 3.74
CA LEU A 159 -5.80 24.91 2.42
C LEU A 159 -6.26 25.84 1.28
N ARG A 160 -7.13 26.83 1.54
CA ARG A 160 -7.77 27.65 0.49
C ARG A 160 -6.77 28.36 -0.41
N ASP A 161 -5.68 28.84 0.14
CA ASP A 161 -4.70 29.66 -0.55
C ASP A 161 -3.48 28.86 -1.04
N VAL A 162 -3.54 27.51 -0.98
CA VAL A 162 -2.49 26.64 -1.54
C VAL A 162 -2.55 26.71 -3.06
N PRO A 163 -1.46 27.14 -3.76
CA PRO A 163 -1.45 27.31 -5.22
C PRO A 163 -1.26 25.97 -5.93
N ALA A 164 -2.16 25.02 -5.70
CA ALA A 164 -2.11 23.67 -6.24
C ALA A 164 -3.51 23.06 -6.34
N THR A 165 -3.70 22.06 -7.17
CA THR A 165 -4.93 21.26 -7.17
C THR A 165 -4.99 20.45 -5.88
N LEU A 166 -6.08 20.61 -5.12
CA LEU A 166 -6.28 19.91 -3.85
C LEU A 166 -6.95 18.56 -4.08
N VAL A 167 -6.41 17.52 -3.46
CA VAL A 167 -6.96 16.16 -3.51
C VAL A 167 -7.26 15.68 -2.09
N PHE A 168 -8.47 15.18 -1.89
CA PHE A 168 -8.97 14.65 -0.62
C PHE A 168 -9.53 13.24 -0.81
N TYR A 169 -9.53 12.45 0.25
CA TYR A 169 -10.26 11.19 0.39
C TYR A 169 -11.48 11.37 1.28
#